data_bd756b30a881061c892972af7d885a0d
#
_entry.id   bd756b30a881061c892972af7d885a0d
#
_cell.length_a   1.000
_cell.length_b   1.000
_cell.length_c   1.000
_cell.angle_alpha   90.00
_cell.angle_beta   90.00
_cell.angle_gamma   90.00
#
_symmetry.space_group_name_H-M   'P 1'
#
loop_
_entity.id
_entity.type
_entity.pdbx_description
1 polymer ?
#
loop_
_entity_poly.entity_id
_entity_poly.type
_entity_poly.pdbx_seq_one_letter_code
_entity_poly.pdbx_strand_id
1 'polypeptide(L)'
;IHHLPFPMKFFNEMHRILKKGGRLIIFDAHCSLLLQIVLILMKHEGFDFTKNVWSIDEPSTSSDDLWAGNSAVPYLIFNDKKMFEKNMGKKFELKYSLLCECLLFLNSGGVTSKTFYIPLNFFFLKIISYLDKFLTFIFPKLFALGYKIVLEKK
;
A
#
# COMPACT_ATOMS: atom_id res chain seq x y z
N ILE A 1 5.46 1.62 3.40
CA ILE A 1 6.56 0.70 3.04
C ILE A 1 7.07 0.93 1.61
N HIS A 2 6.26 1.54 0.74
CA HIS A 2 6.66 1.78 -0.66
C HIS A 2 7.82 2.78 -0.84
N HIS A 3 8.14 3.58 0.19
CA HIS A 3 9.34 4.42 0.23
C HIS A 3 10.58 3.71 0.83
N LEU A 4 10.45 2.46 1.27
CA LEU A 4 11.57 1.74 1.84
C LEU A 4 12.41 1.08 0.73
N PRO A 5 13.70 1.43 0.60
CA PRO A 5 14.58 0.76 -0.38
C PRO A 5 14.68 -0.74 -0.12
N PHE A 6 14.70 -1.15 1.13
CA PHE A 6 14.85 -2.56 1.55
C PHE A 6 13.69 -2.99 2.46
N PRO A 7 12.49 -3.30 1.92
CA PRO A 7 11.34 -3.67 2.74
C PRO A 7 11.61 -4.86 3.66
N MET A 8 12.40 -5.84 3.22
CA MET A 8 12.72 -7.01 4.04
C MET A 8 13.58 -6.69 5.26
N LYS A 9 14.45 -5.67 5.20
CA LYS A 9 15.20 -5.19 6.38
C LYS A 9 14.22 -4.63 7.42
N PHE A 10 13.23 -3.85 6.97
CA PHE A 10 12.17 -3.34 7.84
C PHE A 10 11.38 -4.48 8.50
N PHE A 11 10.90 -5.47 7.74
CA PHE A 11 10.15 -6.59 8.31
C PHE A 11 10.99 -7.42 9.28
N ASN A 12 12.27 -7.61 9.00
CA ASN A 12 13.19 -8.30 9.91
C ASN A 12 13.32 -7.54 11.23
N GLU A 13 13.43 -6.21 11.19
CA GLU A 13 13.51 -5.37 12.37
C GLU A 13 12.19 -5.36 13.15
N MET A 14 11.04 -5.26 12.46
CA MET A 14 9.73 -5.38 13.10
C MET A 14 9.56 -6.74 13.79
N HIS A 15 10.00 -7.82 13.15
CA HIS A 15 9.98 -9.14 13.78
C HIS A 15 10.89 -9.19 15.02
N ARG A 16 12.05 -8.53 15.01
CA ARG A 16 12.97 -8.50 16.16
C ARG A 16 12.35 -7.79 17.36
N ILE A 17 11.72 -6.62 17.14
CA ILE A 17 11.23 -5.77 18.25
C ILE A 17 9.84 -6.17 18.77
N LEU A 18 8.98 -6.76 17.95
CA LEU A 18 7.66 -7.20 18.39
C LEU A 18 7.77 -8.38 19.35
N LYS A 19 6.89 -8.43 20.35
CA LYS A 19 6.66 -9.63 21.15
C LYS A 19 5.90 -10.68 20.35
N LYS A 20 5.99 -11.96 20.72
CA LYS A 20 5.15 -13.02 20.12
C LYS A 20 3.66 -12.64 20.26
N GLY A 21 2.90 -12.80 19.20
CA GLY A 21 1.51 -12.32 19.10
C GLY A 21 1.36 -10.81 18.91
N GLY A 22 2.46 -10.04 18.93
CA GLY A 22 2.45 -8.60 18.64
C GLY A 22 2.06 -8.34 17.18
N ARG A 23 1.37 -7.23 16.93
CA ARG A 23 0.81 -6.89 15.63
C ARG A 23 1.52 -5.73 14.96
N LEU A 24 1.81 -5.87 13.68
CA LEU A 24 2.24 -4.81 12.78
C LEU A 24 1.04 -4.42 11.90
N ILE A 25 0.62 -3.17 12.02
CA ILE A 25 -0.47 -2.61 11.23
C ILE A 25 0.15 -1.71 10.16
N ILE A 26 -0.19 -1.98 8.91
CA ILE A 26 0.29 -1.23 7.76
C ILE A 26 -0.92 -0.68 7.01
N PHE A 27 -0.86 0.62 6.69
CA PHE A 27 -1.71 1.24 5.70
C PHE A 27 -0.82 1.88 4.64
N ASP A 28 -0.95 1.44 3.40
CA ASP A 28 -0.05 1.83 2.33
C ASP A 28 -0.80 1.90 0.98
N ALA A 29 -0.14 2.35 -0.06
CA ALA A 29 -0.69 2.42 -1.40
C ALA A 29 -1.03 1.02 -1.93
N HIS A 30 -2.14 0.91 -2.66
CA HIS A 30 -2.44 -0.22 -3.54
C HIS A 30 -2.32 0.23 -4.99
N CYS A 31 -1.34 -0.31 -5.70
CA CYS A 31 -1.05 0.07 -7.08
C CYS A 31 -2.08 -0.49 -8.07
N SER A 32 -3.37 -0.09 -7.89
CA SER A 32 -4.47 -0.39 -8.80
C SER A 32 -4.28 0.33 -10.14
N LEU A 33 -5.08 -0.05 -11.14
CA LEU A 33 -5.07 0.64 -12.43
C LEU A 33 -5.36 2.14 -12.28
N LEU A 34 -6.32 2.51 -11.42
CA LEU A 34 -6.63 3.92 -11.15
C LEU A 34 -5.43 4.65 -10.56
N LEU A 35 -4.74 4.04 -9.56
CA LEU A 35 -3.55 4.67 -8.98
C LEU A 35 -2.44 4.84 -10.01
N GLN A 36 -2.18 3.85 -10.87
CA GLN A 36 -1.19 3.95 -11.93
C GLN A 36 -1.47 5.14 -12.85
N ILE A 37 -2.73 5.29 -13.29
CA ILE A 37 -3.14 6.43 -14.12
C ILE A 37 -2.90 7.76 -13.39
N VAL A 38 -3.31 7.84 -12.12
CA VAL A 38 -3.12 9.06 -11.31
C VAL A 38 -1.65 9.39 -11.16
N LEU A 39 -0.79 8.43 -10.84
CA LEU A 39 0.66 8.65 -10.68
C LEU A 39 1.32 9.13 -11.97
N ILE A 40 0.93 8.55 -13.13
CA ILE A 40 1.42 8.98 -14.44
C ILE A 40 1.01 10.44 -14.73
N LEU A 41 -0.26 10.78 -14.50
CA LEU A 41 -0.77 12.13 -14.74
C LEU A 41 -0.15 13.18 -13.81
N MET A 42 0.05 12.80 -12.55
CA MET A 42 0.60 13.71 -11.52
C MET A 42 2.13 13.81 -11.59
N LYS A 43 2.82 12.90 -12.31
CA LYS A 43 4.29 12.84 -12.43
C LYS A 43 4.98 12.90 -11.07
N HIS A 44 4.51 12.06 -10.12
CA HIS A 44 5.01 12.13 -8.77
C HIS A 44 5.87 10.92 -8.40
N GLU A 45 5.25 9.85 -7.95
CA GLU A 45 5.94 8.62 -7.60
C GLU A 45 5.88 7.63 -8.75
N GLY A 46 6.88 6.74 -8.81
CA GLY A 46 6.90 5.64 -9.75
C GLY A 46 6.16 4.41 -9.23
N PHE A 47 5.95 3.47 -10.14
CA PHE A 47 5.62 2.09 -9.80
C PHE A 47 6.39 1.16 -10.74
N ASP A 48 7.03 0.17 -10.15
CA ASP A 48 7.84 -0.82 -10.89
C ASP A 48 7.56 -2.21 -10.34
N PHE A 49 6.83 -3.01 -11.13
CA PHE A 49 6.47 -4.38 -10.77
C PHE A 49 7.59 -5.39 -11.02
N THR A 50 8.70 -4.98 -11.62
CA THR A 50 9.83 -5.88 -11.92
C THR A 50 10.79 -6.05 -10.75
N LYS A 51 10.68 -5.20 -9.71
CA LYS A 51 11.57 -5.20 -8.55
C LYS A 51 11.42 -6.45 -7.69
N ASN A 52 12.55 -6.97 -7.25
CA ASN A 52 12.58 -8.05 -6.28
C ASN A 52 12.45 -7.51 -4.85
N VAL A 53 11.20 -7.38 -4.39
CA VAL A 53 10.89 -6.86 -3.04
C VAL A 53 11.33 -7.78 -1.90
N TRP A 54 11.72 -9.02 -2.21
CA TRP A 54 12.19 -10.01 -1.23
C TRP A 54 13.70 -9.95 -1.00
N SER A 55 14.43 -9.19 -1.81
CA SER A 55 15.87 -9.01 -1.64
C SER A 55 16.19 -8.10 -0.45
N ILE A 56 17.31 -8.38 0.22
CA ILE A 56 17.90 -7.51 1.24
C ILE A 56 19.06 -6.68 0.68
N ASP A 57 19.49 -6.99 -0.55
CA ASP A 57 20.68 -6.40 -1.19
C ASP A 57 20.32 -5.52 -2.39
N GLU A 58 19.18 -5.81 -3.04
CA GLU A 58 18.69 -5.03 -4.18
C GLU A 58 17.61 -4.06 -3.72
N PRO A 59 17.77 -2.75 -3.94
CA PRO A 59 16.77 -1.79 -3.51
C PRO A 59 15.52 -1.82 -4.40
N SER A 60 14.34 -1.75 -3.78
CA SER A 60 13.03 -1.68 -4.46
C SER A 60 12.66 -0.26 -4.91
N THR A 61 13.34 0.75 -4.37
CA THR A 61 13.25 2.17 -4.75
C THR A 61 14.62 2.83 -4.54
N SER A 62 14.79 4.10 -4.91
CA SER A 62 16.05 4.82 -4.68
C SER A 62 16.42 4.85 -3.21
N SER A 63 17.70 4.59 -2.89
CA SER A 63 18.24 4.75 -1.54
C SER A 63 18.68 6.19 -1.22
N ASP A 64 18.87 6.99 -2.26
CA ASP A 64 19.50 8.32 -2.17
C ASP A 64 18.44 9.44 -2.18
N ASP A 65 17.20 9.10 -2.51
CA ASP A 65 16.06 10.03 -2.50
C ASP A 65 14.96 9.51 -1.57
N LEU A 66 14.78 10.16 -0.43
CA LEU A 66 13.75 9.84 0.56
C LEU A 66 12.31 9.99 0.02
N TRP A 67 12.13 10.74 -1.05
CA TRP A 67 10.84 10.95 -1.70
C TRP A 67 10.58 9.97 -2.84
N ALA A 68 11.61 9.23 -3.26
CA ALA A 68 11.41 8.19 -4.24
C ALA A 68 10.57 7.06 -3.64
N GLY A 69 9.43 6.80 -4.25
CA GLY A 69 8.55 5.70 -3.88
C GLY A 69 8.40 4.70 -5.02
N ASN A 70 8.18 3.43 -4.68
CA ASN A 70 7.68 2.44 -5.61
C ASN A 70 6.34 1.92 -5.12
N SER A 71 5.26 2.53 -5.60
CA SER A 71 3.88 2.21 -5.20
C SER A 71 3.46 0.76 -5.52
N ALA A 72 4.25 0.01 -6.30
CA ALA A 72 4.01 -1.42 -6.55
C ALA A 72 4.46 -2.32 -5.39
N VAL A 73 5.32 -1.86 -4.48
CA VAL A 73 5.92 -2.68 -3.41
C VAL A 73 4.88 -3.37 -2.52
N PRO A 74 3.82 -2.70 -2.00
CA PRO A 74 2.83 -3.38 -1.18
C PRO A 74 2.07 -4.46 -1.96
N TYR A 75 1.77 -4.22 -3.23
CA TYR A 75 1.15 -5.22 -4.11
C TYR A 75 2.05 -6.44 -4.29
N LEU A 76 3.33 -6.24 -4.60
CA LEU A 76 4.31 -7.32 -4.82
C LEU A 76 4.50 -8.19 -3.57
N ILE A 77 4.40 -7.59 -2.37
CA ILE A 77 4.56 -8.33 -1.11
C ILE A 77 3.28 -9.10 -0.74
N PHE A 78 2.10 -8.50 -0.87
CA PHE A 78 0.89 -9.02 -0.23
C PHE A 78 -0.15 -9.60 -1.17
N ASN A 79 -0.06 -9.37 -2.49
CA ASN A 79 -1.05 -9.87 -3.43
C ASN A 79 -0.94 -11.38 -3.66
N ASP A 80 0.27 -11.93 -3.67
CA ASP A 80 0.51 -13.37 -3.77
C ASP A 80 0.72 -13.99 -2.39
N LYS A 81 -0.34 -14.61 -1.86
CA LYS A 81 -0.30 -15.27 -0.55
C LYS A 81 0.73 -16.39 -0.47
N LYS A 82 0.98 -17.13 -1.56
CA LYS A 82 1.96 -18.23 -1.56
C LYS A 82 3.37 -17.68 -1.45
N MET A 83 3.68 -16.62 -2.18
CA MET A 83 4.97 -15.94 -2.09
C MET A 83 5.17 -15.29 -0.71
N PHE A 84 4.13 -14.67 -0.15
CA PHE A 84 4.17 -14.15 1.21
C PHE A 84 4.48 -15.26 2.23
N GLU A 85 3.72 -16.36 2.22
CA GLU A 85 3.95 -17.48 3.14
C GLU A 85 5.35 -18.09 2.98
N LYS A 86 5.85 -18.24 1.76
CA LYS A 86 7.20 -18.73 1.50
C LYS A 86 8.28 -17.85 2.14
N ASN A 87 8.17 -16.53 2.02
CA ASN A 87 9.21 -15.58 2.44
C ASN A 87 9.03 -15.08 3.87
N MET A 88 7.78 -14.93 4.33
CA MET A 88 7.43 -14.29 5.59
C MET A 88 6.67 -15.20 6.56
N GLY A 89 6.12 -16.31 6.10
CA GLY A 89 5.21 -17.17 6.87
C GLY A 89 5.81 -17.78 8.13
N LYS A 90 7.15 -17.89 8.23
CA LYS A 90 7.83 -18.30 9.48
C LYS A 90 7.88 -17.18 10.53
N LYS A 91 7.79 -15.91 10.12
CA LYS A 91 7.92 -14.74 10.98
C LYS A 91 6.57 -14.13 11.34
N PHE A 92 5.69 -14.05 10.34
CA PHE A 92 4.40 -13.37 10.46
C PHE A 92 3.27 -14.23 9.91
N GLU A 93 2.09 -14.05 10.51
CA GLU A 93 0.82 -14.50 9.98
C GLU A 93 0.03 -13.29 9.46
N LEU A 94 -0.51 -13.38 8.26
CA LEU A 94 -1.38 -12.35 7.69
C LEU A 94 -2.79 -12.50 8.28
N LYS A 95 -3.12 -11.69 9.29
CA LYS A 95 -4.43 -11.73 9.99
C LYS A 95 -5.53 -10.99 9.25
N TYR A 96 -5.18 -9.90 8.57
CA TYR A 96 -6.14 -9.05 7.90
C TYR A 96 -5.53 -8.42 6.65
N SER A 97 -6.34 -8.31 5.62
CA SER A 97 -5.97 -7.72 4.33
C SER A 97 -7.23 -7.13 3.68
N LEU A 98 -7.23 -5.82 3.44
CA LEU A 98 -8.35 -5.11 2.84
C LEU A 98 -7.87 -4.05 1.85
N LEU A 99 -8.34 -4.14 0.62
CA LEU A 99 -8.22 -3.10 -0.39
C LEU A 99 -9.34 -2.08 -0.20
N CYS A 100 -9.00 -0.81 -0.13
CA CYS A 100 -9.94 0.26 0.22
C CYS A 100 -9.50 1.60 -0.34
N GLU A 101 -10.28 2.65 -0.04
CA GLU A 101 -10.04 4.02 -0.46
C GLU A 101 -10.07 4.19 -1.99
N CYS A 102 -10.76 5.18 -2.47
CA CYS A 102 -10.86 5.53 -3.88
C CYS A 102 -11.04 7.04 -4.05
N LEU A 103 -12.25 7.51 -4.30
CA LEU A 103 -12.56 8.91 -4.59
C LEU A 103 -12.28 9.84 -3.42
N LEU A 104 -12.57 9.40 -2.18
CA LEU A 104 -12.28 10.20 -0.99
C LEU A 104 -10.78 10.42 -0.82
N PHE A 105 -9.97 9.41 -1.09
CA PHE A 105 -8.52 9.53 -1.02
C PHE A 105 -7.99 10.53 -2.06
N LEU A 106 -8.50 10.48 -3.29
CA LEU A 106 -8.16 11.45 -4.33
C LEU A 106 -8.55 12.88 -3.94
N ASN A 107 -9.73 13.05 -3.31
CA ASN A 107 -10.23 14.36 -2.86
C ASN A 107 -9.56 14.84 -1.56
N SER A 108 -8.79 14.01 -0.86
CA SER A 108 -8.13 14.41 0.39
C SER A 108 -6.87 15.24 0.19
N GLY A 109 -6.40 15.39 -1.04
CA GLY A 109 -5.07 15.92 -1.35
C GLY A 109 -3.94 14.93 -1.01
N GLY A 110 -4.28 13.70 -0.60
CA GLY A 110 -3.34 12.71 -0.08
C GLY A 110 -2.41 12.10 -1.13
N VAL A 111 -2.78 12.17 -2.41
CA VAL A 111 -1.85 11.81 -3.46
C VAL A 111 -0.98 13.05 -3.72
N THR A 112 0.11 13.17 -2.93
CA THR A 112 1.20 14.12 -3.24
C THR A 112 0.95 15.59 -2.97
N SER A 113 -0.10 15.95 -2.22
CA SER A 113 -0.57 17.34 -2.08
C SER A 113 -0.86 18.03 -3.43
N LYS A 114 -1.01 17.27 -4.52
CA LYS A 114 -1.26 17.79 -5.88
C LYS A 114 -2.67 17.48 -6.38
N THR A 115 -3.40 16.58 -5.72
CA THR A 115 -4.81 16.35 -6.07
C THR A 115 -5.68 17.51 -5.60
N PHE A 116 -6.69 17.86 -6.39
CA PHE A 116 -7.63 18.91 -6.02
C PHE A 116 -8.38 18.52 -4.74
N TYR A 117 -8.46 19.48 -3.82
CA TYR A 117 -9.37 19.37 -2.68
C TYR A 117 -10.66 20.12 -3.00
N ILE A 118 -11.78 19.38 -3.02
CA ILE A 118 -13.12 19.94 -3.14
C ILE A 118 -13.75 19.90 -1.75
N PRO A 119 -14.06 21.03 -1.11
CA PRO A 119 -14.72 21.03 0.20
C PRO A 119 -16.13 20.47 0.05
N LEU A 120 -16.36 19.29 0.62
CA LEU A 120 -17.64 18.60 0.59
C LEU A 120 -18.28 18.66 1.96
N ASN A 121 -19.60 18.93 2.02
CA ASN A 121 -20.32 18.81 3.25
C ASN A 121 -20.54 17.33 3.62
N PHE A 122 -20.97 17.08 4.87
CA PHE A 122 -21.15 15.74 5.43
C PHE A 122 -22.05 14.82 4.57
N PHE A 123 -23.09 15.37 3.96
CA PHE A 123 -24.00 14.60 3.14
C PHE A 123 -23.32 14.04 1.88
N PHE A 124 -22.59 14.88 1.15
CA PHE A 124 -21.84 14.44 -0.03
C PHE A 124 -20.69 13.49 0.33
N LEU A 125 -19.96 13.74 1.43
CA LEU A 125 -18.93 12.83 1.93
C LEU A 125 -19.51 11.44 2.20
N LYS A 126 -20.72 11.36 2.77
CA LYS A 126 -21.37 10.09 3.02
C LYS A 126 -21.73 9.35 1.72
N ILE A 127 -22.26 10.05 0.72
CA ILE A 127 -22.57 9.46 -0.59
C ILE A 127 -21.30 8.92 -1.24
N ILE A 128 -20.25 9.72 -1.30
CA ILE A 128 -18.97 9.31 -1.92
C ILE A 128 -18.35 8.12 -1.15
N SER A 129 -18.46 8.10 0.18
CA SER A 129 -18.00 6.95 0.98
C SER A 129 -18.75 5.65 0.63
N TYR A 130 -20.04 5.70 0.30
CA TYR A 130 -20.76 4.53 -0.20
C TYR A 130 -20.29 4.11 -1.60
N LEU A 131 -20.06 5.08 -2.48
CA LEU A 131 -19.50 4.80 -3.81
C LEU A 131 -18.10 4.19 -3.71
N ASP A 132 -17.25 4.72 -2.85
CA ASP A 132 -15.91 4.16 -2.59
C ASP A 132 -15.99 2.70 -2.15
N LYS A 133 -16.85 2.40 -1.16
CA LYS A 133 -17.05 1.03 -0.70
C LYS A 133 -17.57 0.11 -1.81
N PHE A 134 -18.49 0.59 -2.61
CA PHE A 134 -19.05 -0.16 -3.73
C PHE A 134 -17.99 -0.46 -4.79
N LEU A 135 -17.24 0.56 -5.23
CA LEU A 135 -16.19 0.42 -6.24
C LEU A 135 -15.06 -0.49 -5.78
N THR A 136 -14.59 -0.28 -4.55
CA THR A 136 -13.49 -1.08 -3.98
C THR A 136 -13.92 -2.49 -3.60
N PHE A 137 -15.20 -2.75 -3.37
CA PHE A 137 -15.73 -4.08 -3.13
C PHE A 137 -15.87 -4.89 -4.43
N ILE A 138 -16.44 -4.30 -5.50
CA ILE A 138 -16.70 -5.04 -6.76
C ILE A 138 -15.44 -5.12 -7.62
N PHE A 139 -14.69 -4.03 -7.72
CA PHE A 139 -13.52 -3.93 -8.58
C PHE A 139 -12.27 -3.44 -7.83
N PRO A 140 -11.83 -4.14 -6.76
CA PRO A 140 -10.74 -3.64 -5.91
C PRO A 140 -9.43 -3.42 -6.69
N LYS A 141 -9.10 -4.32 -7.62
CA LYS A 141 -7.88 -4.21 -8.44
C LYS A 141 -7.87 -3.02 -9.39
N LEU A 142 -9.05 -2.50 -9.74
CA LEU A 142 -9.18 -1.34 -10.61
C LEU A 142 -9.17 -0.02 -9.83
N PHE A 143 -9.86 0.02 -8.70
CA PHE A 143 -10.22 1.27 -8.04
C PHE A 143 -9.60 1.49 -6.66
N ALA A 144 -9.20 0.43 -5.93
CA ALA A 144 -8.66 0.63 -4.60
C ALA A 144 -7.28 1.32 -4.65
N LEU A 145 -7.12 2.38 -3.87
CA LEU A 145 -5.88 3.15 -3.77
C LEU A 145 -5.13 2.86 -2.47
N GLY A 146 -5.80 2.28 -1.48
CA GLY A 146 -5.25 1.95 -0.18
C GLY A 146 -5.27 0.44 0.11
N TYR A 147 -4.30 0.01 0.88
CA TYR A 147 -4.13 -1.36 1.32
C TYR A 147 -3.92 -1.42 2.83
N LYS A 148 -4.91 -1.94 3.56
CA LYS A 148 -4.87 -2.16 5.01
C LYS A 148 -4.43 -3.59 5.29
N ILE A 149 -3.37 -3.76 6.07
CA ILE A 149 -2.74 -5.05 6.34
C ILE A 149 -2.46 -5.15 7.83
N VAL A 150 -2.75 -6.30 8.42
CA VAL A 150 -2.36 -6.63 9.79
C VAL A 150 -1.57 -7.94 9.78
N LEU A 151 -0.33 -7.86 10.22
CA LEU A 151 0.55 -8.99 10.44
C LEU A 151 0.69 -9.24 11.93
N GLU A 152 0.67 -10.52 12.34
CA GLU A 152 0.91 -10.94 13.72
C GLU A 152 2.21 -11.75 13.78
N LYS A 153 3.09 -11.42 14.73
CA LYS A 153 4.34 -12.16 14.95
C LYS A 153 4.05 -13.56 15.51
N LYS A 154 4.58 -14.57 14.87
CA LYS A 154 4.54 -15.99 15.31
C LYS A 154 5.49 -16.31 16.46
#